data_addaff2042f0601bec50dfca430a7334
#
_entry.id   addaff2042f0601bec50dfca430a7334
#
_cell.length_a   1.000
_cell.length_b   1.000
_cell.length_c   1.000
_cell.angle_alpha   90.00
_cell.angle_beta   90.00
_cell.angle_gamma   90.00
#
_symmetry.space_group_name_H-M   'P 1'
#
loop_
_entity.id
_entity.type
_entity.pdbx_description
1 polymer ?
#
loop_
_entity_poly.entity_id
_entity_poly.type
_entity_poly.pdbx_seq_one_letter_code
_entity_poly.pdbx_strand_id
1 'polypeptide(L)'
;MDEESHKEIAGKKQRDQMLKLVAKSFYNELTNYGVSDHEIIHMASHLLDNLLAKETKPAEGVEYYNGIFTLGSVKDEWADRNQLAVQHVTLRPVEPQDVSKITTWLKLPAVRESFVPAFPGKQSELRNYFADPTREYFGIHHDDQLVGIVGGENIDVSARKLEMKKLVGESGLQGKGIGKRATFGFLYYAFMIRNLNKVYIHSRDINIRNININSRFGFELEGIFLNDIIVGDKHQDVLRMALFKSLWLQIFSDKV
;
A
#
# COMPACT_ATOMS: atom_id res chain seq x y z
N MET A 1 -23.88 -24.59 -20.53
CA MET A 1 -23.03 -23.38 -20.60
C MET A 1 -22.72 -23.06 -19.16
N ASP A 2 -21.48 -23.43 -18.77
CA ASP A 2 -21.14 -23.70 -17.38
C ASP A 2 -20.94 -22.44 -16.53
N GLU A 3 -21.20 -22.56 -15.25
CA GLU A 3 -21.05 -21.50 -14.21
C GLU A 3 -19.64 -20.89 -14.19
N GLU A 4 -18.65 -21.68 -14.61
CA GLU A 4 -17.24 -21.27 -14.81
C GLU A 4 -17.09 -20.27 -15.95
N SER A 5 -17.80 -20.46 -17.06
CA SER A 5 -17.81 -19.55 -18.22
C SER A 5 -18.42 -18.18 -17.86
N HIS A 6 -19.45 -18.15 -17.02
CA HIS A 6 -20.06 -16.91 -16.55
C HIS A 6 -19.15 -16.13 -15.60
N LYS A 7 -18.41 -16.83 -14.72
CA LYS A 7 -17.41 -16.20 -13.82
C LYS A 7 -16.24 -15.61 -14.61
N GLU A 8 -15.78 -16.30 -15.62
CA GLU A 8 -14.67 -15.82 -16.49
C GLU A 8 -15.09 -14.58 -17.30
N ILE A 9 -16.29 -14.58 -17.87
CA ILE A 9 -16.84 -13.44 -18.60
C ILE A 9 -17.07 -12.24 -17.67
N ALA A 10 -17.58 -12.46 -16.46
CA ALA A 10 -17.76 -11.41 -15.46
C ALA A 10 -16.42 -10.80 -15.03
N GLY A 11 -15.42 -11.62 -14.78
CA GLY A 11 -14.06 -11.18 -14.44
C GLY A 11 -13.41 -10.39 -15.58
N LYS A 12 -13.58 -10.81 -16.83
CA LYS A 12 -13.07 -10.10 -18.00
C LYS A 12 -13.73 -8.74 -18.18
N LYS A 13 -15.04 -8.65 -17.98
CA LYS A 13 -15.78 -7.39 -18.06
C LYS A 13 -15.38 -6.41 -16.96
N GLN A 14 -15.18 -6.89 -15.74
CA GLN A 14 -14.71 -6.09 -14.61
C GLN A 14 -13.30 -5.56 -14.86
N ARG A 15 -12.41 -6.39 -15.42
CA ARG A 15 -11.04 -6.01 -15.78
C ARG A 15 -11.03 -4.95 -16.90
N ASP A 16 -11.88 -5.07 -17.90
CA ASP A 16 -12.00 -4.07 -18.99
C ASP A 16 -12.51 -2.72 -18.46
N GLN A 17 -13.49 -2.73 -17.57
CA GLN A 17 -13.97 -1.50 -16.92
C GLN A 17 -12.87 -0.84 -16.10
N MET A 18 -12.07 -1.62 -15.36
CA MET A 18 -10.93 -1.14 -14.62
C MET A 18 -9.89 -0.47 -15.54
N LEU A 19 -9.52 -1.12 -16.64
CA LEU A 19 -8.55 -0.57 -17.59
C LEU A 19 -9.04 0.75 -18.21
N LYS A 20 -10.33 0.88 -18.50
CA LYS A 20 -10.93 2.12 -18.99
C LYS A 20 -10.83 3.24 -17.95
N LEU A 21 -11.06 2.94 -16.68
CA LEU A 21 -10.95 3.91 -15.60
C LEU A 21 -9.51 4.36 -15.39
N VAL A 22 -8.57 3.43 -15.36
CA VAL A 22 -7.13 3.76 -15.25
C VAL A 22 -6.69 4.63 -16.43
N ALA A 23 -7.10 4.29 -17.66
CA ALA A 23 -6.76 5.08 -18.84
C ALA A 23 -7.37 6.50 -18.78
N LYS A 24 -8.61 6.63 -18.31
CA LYS A 24 -9.28 7.94 -18.16
C LYS A 24 -8.58 8.79 -17.09
N SER A 25 -8.24 8.18 -15.96
CA SER A 25 -7.55 8.88 -14.88
C SER A 25 -6.16 9.34 -15.31
N PHE A 26 -5.41 8.48 -15.98
CA PHE A 26 -4.11 8.81 -16.54
C PHE A 26 -4.18 9.95 -17.56
N TYR A 27 -5.15 9.94 -18.46
CA TYR A 27 -5.40 11.02 -19.40
C TYR A 27 -5.66 12.35 -18.68
N ASN A 28 -6.58 12.35 -17.70
CA ASN A 28 -6.92 13.55 -16.95
C ASN A 28 -5.70 14.13 -16.19
N GLU A 29 -4.88 13.26 -15.64
CA GLU A 29 -3.68 13.69 -14.91
C GLU A 29 -2.66 14.33 -15.84
N LEU A 30 -2.38 13.71 -16.97
CA LEU A 30 -1.47 14.26 -17.97
C LEU A 30 -1.92 15.63 -18.47
N THR A 31 -3.21 15.78 -18.75
CA THR A 31 -3.79 17.07 -19.17
C THR A 31 -3.72 18.14 -18.08
N ASN A 32 -3.87 17.75 -16.80
CA ASN A 32 -3.69 18.65 -15.66
C ASN A 32 -2.24 19.14 -15.51
N TYR A 33 -1.26 18.34 -15.92
CA TYR A 33 0.16 18.73 -15.99
C TYR A 33 0.51 19.50 -17.27
N GLY A 34 -0.47 19.81 -18.11
CA GLY A 34 -0.25 20.59 -19.34
C GLY A 34 0.28 19.74 -20.51
N VAL A 35 0.23 18.42 -20.40
CA VAL A 35 0.56 17.51 -21.52
C VAL A 35 -0.56 17.59 -22.55
N SER A 36 -0.20 17.88 -23.79
CA SER A 36 -1.17 17.99 -24.90
C SER A 36 -1.68 16.62 -25.35
N ASP A 37 -2.84 16.61 -25.98
CA ASP A 37 -3.43 15.38 -26.56
C ASP A 37 -2.47 14.68 -27.53
N HIS A 38 -1.69 15.45 -28.29
CA HIS A 38 -0.68 14.91 -29.22
C HIS A 38 0.45 14.16 -28.47
N GLU A 39 0.93 14.72 -27.37
CA GLU A 39 1.97 14.08 -26.54
C GLU A 39 1.42 12.84 -25.84
N ILE A 40 0.14 12.85 -25.43
CA ILE A 40 -0.54 11.68 -24.87
C ILE A 40 -0.64 10.55 -25.89
N ILE A 41 -1.01 10.87 -27.15
CA ILE A 41 -1.04 9.89 -28.25
C ILE A 41 0.35 9.33 -28.52
N HIS A 42 1.39 10.18 -28.49
CA HIS A 42 2.77 9.75 -28.70
C HIS A 42 3.24 8.82 -27.57
N MET A 43 2.87 9.12 -26.33
CA MET A 43 3.15 8.25 -25.18
C MET A 43 2.40 6.91 -25.29
N ALA A 44 1.15 6.91 -25.70
CA ALA A 44 0.39 5.69 -25.93
C ALA A 44 1.02 4.82 -27.03
N SER A 45 1.55 5.45 -28.10
CA SER A 45 2.30 4.75 -29.14
C SER A 45 3.55 4.08 -28.58
N HIS A 46 4.34 4.78 -27.76
CA HIS A 46 5.51 4.18 -27.10
C HIS A 46 5.16 3.04 -26.13
N LEU A 47 4.01 3.13 -25.44
CA LEU A 47 3.52 2.03 -24.62
C LEU A 47 3.18 0.80 -25.46
N LEU A 48 2.56 0.99 -26.63
CA LEU A 48 2.27 -0.07 -27.59
C LEU A 48 3.55 -0.66 -28.16
N ASP A 49 4.51 0.16 -28.55
CA ASP A 49 5.82 -0.31 -29.03
C ASP A 49 6.55 -1.17 -27.98
N ASN A 50 6.51 -0.75 -26.71
CA ASN A 50 7.07 -1.53 -25.62
C ASN A 50 6.32 -2.85 -25.37
N LEU A 51 5.01 -2.90 -25.59
CA LEU A 51 4.21 -4.13 -25.52
C LEU A 51 4.54 -5.08 -26.66
N LEU A 52 4.61 -4.55 -27.88
CA LEU A 52 4.97 -5.33 -29.08
C LEU A 52 6.42 -5.86 -28.99
N ALA A 53 7.34 -5.07 -28.46
CA ALA A 53 8.71 -5.54 -28.19
C ALA A 53 8.78 -6.65 -27.12
N LYS A 54 7.77 -6.74 -26.24
CA LYS A 54 7.66 -7.81 -25.22
C LYS A 54 6.99 -9.08 -25.70
N GLU A 55 6.32 -9.09 -26.85
CA GLU A 55 5.73 -10.31 -27.41
C GLU A 55 6.79 -11.37 -27.80
N THR A 56 8.07 -10.98 -27.83
CA THR A 56 9.19 -11.91 -28.01
C THR A 56 9.76 -12.49 -26.70
N LYS A 57 9.26 -12.05 -25.54
CA LYS A 57 9.58 -12.63 -24.22
C LYS A 57 8.29 -13.10 -23.55
N PRO A 58 8.27 -14.30 -22.91
CA PRO A 58 7.12 -14.70 -22.10
C PRO A 58 6.84 -13.57 -21.10
N ALA A 59 5.55 -13.26 -20.91
CA ALA A 59 5.12 -12.27 -19.93
C ALA A 59 5.76 -12.64 -18.57
N GLU A 60 6.78 -11.90 -18.17
CA GLU A 60 7.38 -12.05 -16.85
C GLU A 60 6.27 -11.73 -15.86
N GLY A 61 5.81 -12.74 -15.13
CA GLY A 61 4.82 -12.58 -14.06
C GLY A 61 5.30 -11.53 -13.05
N VAL A 62 4.42 -11.04 -12.22
CA VAL A 62 4.77 -10.09 -11.16
C VAL A 62 5.95 -10.66 -10.37
N GLU A 63 7.10 -9.97 -10.42
CA GLU A 63 8.26 -10.33 -9.63
C GLU A 63 7.98 -9.95 -8.16
N TYR A 64 7.57 -10.91 -7.36
CA TYR A 64 7.33 -10.71 -5.94
C TYR A 64 8.61 -10.41 -5.16
N TYR A 65 8.47 -9.79 -4.00
CA TYR A 65 9.60 -9.55 -3.09
C TYR A 65 10.10 -10.80 -2.34
N ASN A 66 9.71 -12.01 -2.74
CA ASN A 66 10.13 -13.28 -2.14
C ASN A 66 11.62 -13.62 -2.38
N GLY A 67 12.29 -12.95 -3.31
CA GLY A 67 13.75 -12.96 -3.41
C GLY A 67 14.46 -12.08 -2.37
N ILE A 68 13.72 -11.21 -1.65
CA ILE A 68 14.25 -10.27 -0.66
C ILE A 68 13.80 -10.64 0.75
N PHE A 69 12.56 -11.13 0.88
CA PHE A 69 11.91 -11.44 2.14
C PHE A 69 11.35 -12.86 2.12
N THR A 70 11.52 -13.53 3.26
CA THR A 70 10.83 -14.78 3.61
C THR A 70 10.31 -14.65 5.03
N LEU A 71 9.51 -15.59 5.51
CA LEU A 71 9.05 -15.58 6.91
C LEU A 71 10.22 -15.54 7.88
N GLY A 72 11.31 -16.27 7.60
CA GLY A 72 12.54 -16.25 8.37
C GLY A 72 13.30 -14.92 8.37
N SER A 73 12.92 -13.97 7.50
CA SER A 73 13.50 -12.61 7.49
C SER A 73 13.03 -11.75 8.66
N VAL A 74 11.99 -12.17 9.38
CA VAL A 74 11.44 -11.44 10.52
C VAL A 74 12.03 -11.98 11.80
N LYS A 75 12.70 -11.12 12.56
CA LYS A 75 13.04 -11.41 13.95
C LYS A 75 11.83 -11.06 14.80
N ASP A 76 11.11 -12.09 15.24
CA ASP A 76 9.92 -11.95 16.05
C ASP A 76 10.30 -11.91 17.54
N GLU A 77 10.22 -10.74 18.13
CA GLU A 77 10.38 -10.50 19.56
C GLU A 77 9.09 -9.92 20.17
N TRP A 78 7.94 -10.27 19.57
CA TRP A 78 6.66 -9.69 19.95
C TRP A 78 6.26 -10.07 21.38
N ALA A 79 6.40 -11.35 21.74
CA ALA A 79 6.00 -11.85 23.04
C ALA A 79 6.81 -11.22 24.21
N ASP A 80 8.08 -10.94 23.98
CA ASP A 80 9.00 -10.48 25.04
C ASP A 80 9.14 -8.94 25.07
N ARG A 81 9.10 -8.30 23.90
CA ARG A 81 9.48 -6.88 23.76
C ARG A 81 8.48 -6.03 22.97
N ASN A 82 7.38 -6.61 22.53
CA ASN A 82 6.42 -5.95 21.64
C ASN A 82 7.08 -5.33 20.40
N GLN A 83 8.03 -6.04 19.79
CA GLN A 83 8.73 -5.54 18.61
C GLN A 83 8.95 -6.63 17.56
N LEU A 84 9.05 -6.17 16.31
CA LEU A 84 9.40 -6.98 15.15
C LEU A 84 10.55 -6.31 14.41
N ALA A 85 11.55 -7.07 14.00
CA ALA A 85 12.62 -6.51 13.17
C ALA A 85 12.71 -7.23 11.84
N VAL A 86 12.91 -6.45 10.77
CA VAL A 86 13.19 -6.92 9.41
C VAL A 86 14.48 -6.27 8.95
N GLN A 87 15.57 -7.02 9.03
CA GLN A 87 16.93 -6.50 8.84
C GLN A 87 17.20 -5.31 9.80
N HIS A 88 17.51 -4.12 9.27
CA HIS A 88 17.81 -2.90 10.04
C HIS A 88 16.58 -2.02 10.33
N VAL A 89 15.37 -2.54 10.14
CA VAL A 89 14.12 -1.84 10.45
C VAL A 89 13.39 -2.56 11.56
N THR A 90 13.09 -1.84 12.64
CA THR A 90 12.33 -2.35 13.79
C THR A 90 10.98 -1.66 13.87
N LEU A 91 9.93 -2.42 14.11
CA LEU A 91 8.58 -1.95 14.39
C LEU A 91 8.31 -2.09 15.88
N ARG A 92 7.96 -0.98 16.54
CA ARG A 92 7.54 -0.93 17.96
C ARG A 92 6.21 -0.16 18.04
N PRO A 93 5.30 -0.46 18.95
CA PRO A 93 4.10 0.34 19.15
C PRO A 93 4.44 1.82 19.30
N VAL A 94 3.60 2.70 18.71
CA VAL A 94 3.77 4.14 18.85
C VAL A 94 3.60 4.53 20.32
N GLU A 95 4.55 5.27 20.85
CA GLU A 95 4.55 5.77 22.21
C GLU A 95 4.18 7.27 22.27
N PRO A 96 3.73 7.77 23.44
CA PRO A 96 3.35 9.19 23.61
C PRO A 96 4.44 10.20 23.20
N GLN A 97 5.71 9.85 23.37
CA GLN A 97 6.85 10.70 22.98
C GLN A 97 7.00 10.82 21.45
N ASP A 98 6.58 9.81 20.68
CA ASP A 98 6.70 9.77 19.23
C ASP A 98 5.73 10.74 18.55
N VAL A 99 4.61 11.03 19.22
CA VAL A 99 3.50 11.80 18.64
C VAL A 99 3.95 13.19 18.18
N SER A 100 4.88 13.83 18.89
CA SER A 100 5.41 15.14 18.50
C SER A 100 6.09 15.08 17.12
N LYS A 101 6.98 14.11 16.92
CA LYS A 101 7.69 13.92 15.67
C LYS A 101 6.75 13.52 14.54
N ILE A 102 5.83 12.60 14.81
CA ILE A 102 4.80 12.19 13.83
C ILE A 102 3.95 13.39 13.39
N THR A 103 3.52 14.25 14.34
CA THR A 103 2.75 15.46 14.02
C THR A 103 3.52 16.37 13.06
N THR A 104 4.84 16.46 13.20
CA THR A 104 5.67 17.27 12.29
C THR A 104 5.62 16.74 10.87
N TRP A 105 5.73 15.42 10.68
CA TRP A 105 5.65 14.81 9.36
C TRP A 105 4.27 14.96 8.72
N LEU A 106 3.20 14.78 9.51
CA LEU A 106 1.82 14.90 9.01
C LEU A 106 1.45 16.32 8.55
N LYS A 107 2.22 17.35 8.97
CA LYS A 107 2.04 18.73 8.50
C LYS A 107 2.74 19.01 7.16
N LEU A 108 3.64 18.14 6.71
CA LEU A 108 4.34 18.34 5.44
C LEU A 108 3.35 18.28 4.26
N PRO A 109 3.39 19.25 3.33
CA PRO A 109 2.46 19.27 2.19
C PRO A 109 2.45 17.95 1.41
N ALA A 110 3.63 17.44 1.06
CA ALA A 110 3.79 16.18 0.32
C ALA A 110 3.14 14.97 1.02
N VAL A 111 3.08 14.98 2.35
CA VAL A 111 2.43 13.92 3.13
C VAL A 111 0.91 14.11 3.11
N ARG A 112 0.43 15.33 3.28
CA ARG A 112 -1.01 15.63 3.27
C ARG A 112 -1.65 15.33 1.92
N GLU A 113 -0.93 15.55 0.84
CA GLU A 113 -1.40 15.27 -0.52
C GLU A 113 -1.40 13.78 -0.86
N SER A 114 -0.55 12.97 -0.20
CA SER A 114 -0.41 11.54 -0.49
C SER A 114 -1.29 10.64 0.38
N PHE A 115 -1.76 11.11 1.53
CA PHE A 115 -2.56 10.33 2.47
C PHE A 115 -4.06 10.50 2.23
N VAL A 116 -4.71 9.39 2.02
CA VAL A 116 -6.15 9.22 2.08
C VAL A 116 -6.44 8.58 3.44
N PRO A 117 -7.24 9.08 4.24
CA PRO A 117 -7.80 10.28 4.76
C PRO A 117 -6.88 11.05 5.72
N ALA A 118 -7.31 12.22 6.13
CA ALA A 118 -6.52 13.10 6.97
C ALA A 118 -6.38 12.60 8.41
N PHE A 119 -5.14 12.46 8.86
CA PHE A 119 -4.84 12.37 10.29
C PHE A 119 -5.20 13.68 11.01
N PRO A 120 -5.54 13.62 12.31
CA PRO A 120 -5.75 14.82 13.11
C PRO A 120 -4.54 15.76 13.05
N GLY A 121 -4.79 17.06 12.90
CA GLY A 121 -3.74 18.06 12.79
C GLY A 121 -3.13 18.48 14.12
N LYS A 122 -3.85 18.27 15.23
CA LYS A 122 -3.40 18.63 16.58
C LYS A 122 -2.82 17.44 17.31
N GLN A 123 -1.73 17.67 18.04
CA GLN A 123 -1.02 16.61 18.77
C GLN A 123 -1.92 15.90 19.82
N SER A 124 -2.79 16.63 20.52
CA SER A 124 -3.72 16.04 21.49
C SER A 124 -4.74 15.11 20.81
N GLU A 125 -5.27 15.52 19.67
CA GLU A 125 -6.20 14.72 18.87
C GLU A 125 -5.50 13.48 18.31
N LEU A 126 -4.23 13.60 17.88
CA LEU A 126 -3.44 12.51 17.36
C LEU A 126 -3.12 11.45 18.43
N ARG A 127 -2.92 11.86 19.69
CA ARG A 127 -2.79 10.91 20.81
C ARG A 127 -4.04 10.04 20.98
N ASN A 128 -5.20 10.67 20.97
CA ASN A 128 -6.48 9.97 21.07
C ASN A 128 -6.71 9.07 19.84
N TYR A 129 -6.29 9.54 18.67
CA TYR A 129 -6.38 8.78 17.43
C TYR A 129 -5.58 7.46 17.49
N PHE A 130 -4.35 7.48 18.02
CA PHE A 130 -3.54 6.29 18.20
C PHE A 130 -3.98 5.41 19.38
N ALA A 131 -4.71 5.96 20.34
CA ALA A 131 -5.26 5.21 21.47
C ALA A 131 -6.61 4.51 21.17
N ASP A 132 -7.18 4.75 20.00
CA ASP A 132 -8.45 4.15 19.58
C ASP A 132 -8.25 2.63 19.33
N PRO A 133 -9.05 1.74 19.98
CA PRO A 133 -8.89 0.29 19.88
C PRO A 133 -9.16 -0.28 18.48
N THR A 134 -9.74 0.50 17.58
CA THR A 134 -9.93 0.12 16.17
C THR A 134 -8.69 0.41 15.32
N ARG A 135 -7.59 0.85 15.93
CA ARG A 135 -6.33 1.21 15.30
C ARG A 135 -5.15 0.62 16.04
N GLU A 136 -4.14 0.25 15.30
CA GLU A 136 -2.85 -0.22 15.85
C GLU A 136 -1.71 0.36 15.02
N TYR A 137 -0.89 1.21 15.64
CA TYR A 137 0.21 1.89 14.95
C TYR A 137 1.56 1.57 15.57
N PHE A 138 2.54 1.42 14.70
CA PHE A 138 3.93 1.14 15.02
C PHE A 138 4.82 2.26 14.51
N GLY A 139 5.76 2.70 15.34
CA GLY A 139 6.90 3.47 14.90
C GLY A 139 7.84 2.60 14.05
N ILE A 140 8.23 3.11 12.90
CA ILE A 140 9.29 2.53 12.08
C ILE A 140 10.61 3.10 12.58
N HIS A 141 11.46 2.24 13.16
CA HIS A 141 12.78 2.62 13.64
C HIS A 141 13.84 2.09 12.68
N HIS A 142 14.82 2.92 12.37
CA HIS A 142 16.03 2.61 11.61
C HIS A 142 17.22 3.13 12.40
N ASP A 143 18.17 2.24 12.75
CA ASP A 143 19.26 2.54 13.67
C ASP A 143 18.76 3.20 14.98
N ASP A 144 17.75 2.60 15.58
CA ASP A 144 17.02 3.04 16.80
C ASP A 144 16.35 4.42 16.71
N GLN A 145 16.40 5.08 15.58
CA GLN A 145 15.72 6.36 15.36
C GLN A 145 14.35 6.15 14.73
N LEU A 146 13.33 6.80 15.28
CA LEU A 146 12.00 6.84 14.67
C LEU A 146 12.07 7.60 13.33
N VAL A 147 11.71 6.93 12.23
CA VAL A 147 11.80 7.48 10.86
C VAL A 147 10.49 7.45 10.10
N GLY A 148 9.45 6.86 10.67
CA GLY A 148 8.14 6.74 10.05
C GLY A 148 7.14 6.03 10.94
N ILE A 149 5.96 5.77 10.39
CA ILE A 149 4.91 4.97 11.02
C ILE A 149 4.32 3.99 10.02
N VAL A 150 3.87 2.84 10.52
CA VAL A 150 3.01 1.89 9.80
C VAL A 150 1.95 1.41 10.77
N GLY A 151 0.74 1.19 10.27
CA GLY A 151 -0.32 0.73 11.16
C GLY A 151 -1.53 0.19 10.44
N GLY A 152 -2.47 -0.31 11.23
CA GLY A 152 -3.77 -0.80 10.83
C GLY A 152 -4.88 0.08 11.37
N GLU A 153 -5.85 0.35 10.53
CA GLU A 153 -7.11 1.03 10.86
C GLU A 153 -8.30 0.17 10.45
N ASN A 154 -9.48 0.57 10.90
CA ASN A 154 -10.70 -0.14 10.59
C ASN A 154 -10.57 -1.65 10.89
N ILE A 155 -9.98 -1.95 12.04
CA ILE A 155 -9.75 -3.33 12.49
C ILE A 155 -11.10 -3.97 12.76
N ASP A 156 -11.45 -4.94 11.93
CA ASP A 156 -12.65 -5.76 12.05
C ASP A 156 -12.26 -7.17 12.46
N VAL A 157 -12.40 -7.47 13.75
CA VAL A 157 -12.04 -8.76 14.32
C VAL A 157 -12.96 -9.88 13.79
N SER A 158 -14.23 -9.58 13.55
CA SER A 158 -15.21 -10.56 13.06
C SER A 158 -14.92 -10.97 11.62
N ALA A 159 -14.61 -10.01 10.76
CA ALA A 159 -14.22 -10.25 9.37
C ALA A 159 -12.71 -10.52 9.21
N ARG A 160 -11.94 -10.44 10.31
CA ARG A 160 -10.48 -10.68 10.35
C ARG A 160 -9.72 -9.87 9.30
N LYS A 161 -9.99 -8.56 9.25
CA LYS A 161 -9.38 -7.64 8.28
C LYS A 161 -8.97 -6.32 8.92
N LEU A 162 -8.07 -5.60 8.27
CA LEU A 162 -7.70 -4.22 8.58
C LEU A 162 -7.27 -3.45 7.33
N GLU A 163 -7.30 -2.12 7.43
CA GLU A 163 -6.69 -1.21 6.47
C GLU A 163 -5.26 -0.86 6.90
N MET A 164 -4.29 -1.12 6.05
CA MET A 164 -2.89 -0.74 6.33
C MET A 164 -2.59 0.67 5.84
N LYS A 165 -1.93 1.46 6.69
CA LYS A 165 -1.37 2.78 6.35
C LYS A 165 0.10 2.84 6.70
N LYS A 166 0.87 3.60 5.92
CA LYS A 166 2.32 3.72 6.10
C LYS A 166 2.84 5.07 5.66
N LEU A 167 3.76 5.62 6.45
CA LEU A 167 4.48 6.84 6.17
C LEU A 167 5.96 6.68 6.54
N VAL A 168 6.87 6.97 5.61
CA VAL A 168 8.27 7.26 5.91
C VAL A 168 8.43 8.77 5.96
N GLY A 169 8.57 9.31 7.17
CA GLY A 169 8.54 10.75 7.43
C GLY A 169 9.85 11.45 7.13
N GLU A 170 10.98 10.74 7.27
CA GLU A 170 12.31 11.29 6.99
C GLU A 170 12.61 11.26 5.48
N SER A 171 12.62 12.44 4.84
CA SER A 171 12.79 12.57 3.38
C SER A 171 14.11 11.98 2.88
N GLY A 172 15.20 12.15 3.64
CA GLY A 172 16.53 11.61 3.31
C GLY A 172 16.61 10.07 3.33
N LEU A 173 15.60 9.39 3.85
CA LEU A 173 15.52 7.93 3.95
C LEU A 173 14.52 7.30 2.97
N GLN A 174 13.80 8.12 2.21
CA GLN A 174 12.92 7.63 1.16
C GLN A 174 13.73 6.97 0.03
N GLY A 175 13.19 5.92 -0.57
CA GLY A 175 13.88 5.14 -1.60
C GLY A 175 14.90 4.11 -1.08
N LYS A 176 15.32 4.16 0.18
CA LYS A 176 16.31 3.22 0.79
C LYS A 176 15.72 1.88 1.22
N GLY A 177 14.48 1.58 0.85
CA GLY A 177 13.84 0.29 1.14
C GLY A 177 13.26 0.16 2.55
N ILE A 178 13.31 1.20 3.39
CA ILE A 178 12.74 1.22 4.74
C ILE A 178 11.25 0.91 4.70
N GLY A 179 10.50 1.60 3.82
CA GLY A 179 9.08 1.37 3.67
C GLY A 179 8.71 -0.06 3.23
N LYS A 180 9.56 -0.75 2.44
CA LYS A 180 9.34 -2.15 2.07
C LYS A 180 9.50 -3.07 3.28
N ARG A 181 10.55 -2.88 4.08
CA ARG A 181 10.80 -3.67 5.30
C ARG A 181 9.70 -3.47 6.33
N ALA A 182 9.28 -2.23 6.52
CA ALA A 182 8.17 -1.90 7.42
C ALA A 182 6.85 -2.54 6.95
N THR A 183 6.56 -2.52 5.65
CA THR A 183 5.40 -3.22 5.08
C THR A 183 5.48 -4.71 5.38
N PHE A 184 6.63 -5.36 5.11
CA PHE A 184 6.77 -6.79 5.34
C PHE A 184 6.60 -7.16 6.83
N GLY A 185 7.24 -6.42 7.73
CA GLY A 185 7.08 -6.62 9.17
C GLY A 185 5.66 -6.41 9.66
N PHE A 186 4.96 -5.42 9.13
CA PHE A 186 3.55 -5.18 9.47
C PHE A 186 2.61 -6.27 8.92
N LEU A 187 2.85 -6.77 7.71
CA LEU A 187 2.10 -7.90 7.16
C LEU A 187 2.33 -9.17 8.00
N TYR A 188 3.56 -9.40 8.45
CA TYR A 188 3.85 -10.49 9.38
C TYR A 188 3.05 -10.32 10.69
N TYR A 189 3.04 -9.14 11.28
CA TYR A 189 2.23 -8.83 12.44
C TYR A 189 0.75 -9.14 12.20
N ALA A 190 0.19 -8.60 11.13
CA ALA A 190 -1.22 -8.76 10.82
C ALA A 190 -1.61 -10.24 10.60
N PHE A 191 -0.83 -10.99 9.85
CA PHE A 191 -1.15 -12.36 9.46
C PHE A 191 -0.71 -13.41 10.48
N MET A 192 0.46 -13.26 11.10
CA MET A 192 1.02 -14.28 11.98
C MET A 192 0.68 -14.04 13.45
N ILE A 193 0.76 -12.81 13.92
CA ILE A 193 0.49 -12.47 15.33
C ILE A 193 -0.99 -12.20 15.56
N ARG A 194 -1.60 -11.31 14.78
CA ARG A 194 -3.04 -10.98 14.90
C ARG A 194 -3.95 -12.00 14.24
N ASN A 195 -3.40 -12.94 13.49
CA ASN A 195 -4.13 -13.98 12.76
C ASN A 195 -5.28 -13.44 11.89
N LEU A 196 -5.06 -12.28 11.27
CA LEU A 196 -6.02 -11.71 10.32
C LEU A 196 -6.01 -12.51 9.03
N ASN A 197 -7.11 -12.42 8.27
CA ASN A 197 -7.25 -13.07 6.98
C ASN A 197 -6.94 -12.14 5.81
N LYS A 198 -7.14 -10.81 6.00
CA LYS A 198 -7.07 -9.83 4.92
C LYS A 198 -6.47 -8.51 5.42
N VAL A 199 -5.51 -8.01 4.66
CA VAL A 199 -5.03 -6.62 4.78
C VAL A 199 -5.38 -5.90 3.49
N TYR A 200 -5.96 -4.70 3.59
CA TYR A 200 -6.24 -3.89 2.42
C TYR A 200 -5.64 -2.50 2.56
N ILE A 201 -5.50 -1.82 1.45
CA ILE A 201 -5.01 -0.45 1.35
C ILE A 201 -5.92 0.36 0.44
N HIS A 202 -6.02 1.65 0.73
CA HIS A 202 -6.56 2.62 -0.20
C HIS A 202 -5.41 3.44 -0.80
N SER A 203 -5.49 3.70 -2.08
CA SER A 203 -4.54 4.55 -2.80
C SER A 203 -5.29 5.47 -3.73
N ARG A 204 -4.82 6.69 -3.89
CA ARG A 204 -5.30 7.55 -4.97
C ARG A 204 -4.92 6.90 -6.30
N ASP A 205 -5.81 6.99 -7.27
CA ASP A 205 -5.76 6.30 -8.56
C ASP A 205 -4.43 6.46 -9.33
N ILE A 206 -3.81 7.62 -9.19
CA ILE A 206 -2.60 8.00 -9.94
C ILE A 206 -1.29 7.52 -9.33
N ASN A 207 -1.29 6.91 -8.16
CA ASN A 207 -0.05 6.48 -7.52
C ASN A 207 0.46 5.13 -8.05
N ILE A 208 0.77 5.07 -9.37
CA ILE A 208 1.28 3.86 -10.06
C ILE A 208 2.47 3.25 -9.33
N ARG A 209 3.38 4.08 -8.79
CA ARG A 209 4.52 3.59 -8.02
C ARG A 209 4.09 2.82 -6.78
N ASN A 210 3.09 3.31 -6.07
CA ASN A 210 2.55 2.65 -4.88
C ASN A 210 1.84 1.34 -5.25
N ILE A 211 1.07 1.33 -6.34
CA ILE A 211 0.42 0.14 -6.89
C ILE A 211 1.47 -0.94 -7.19
N ASN A 212 2.52 -0.61 -7.94
CA ASN A 212 3.59 -1.55 -8.29
C ASN A 212 4.33 -2.10 -7.06
N ILE A 213 4.61 -1.26 -6.06
CA ILE A 213 5.25 -1.72 -4.82
C ILE A 213 4.35 -2.70 -4.08
N ASN A 214 3.06 -2.42 -3.98
CA ASN A 214 2.12 -3.27 -3.25
C ASN A 214 1.82 -4.57 -4.00
N SER A 215 1.72 -4.55 -5.33
CA SER A 215 1.57 -5.76 -6.14
C SER A 215 2.72 -6.75 -5.93
N ARG A 216 3.94 -6.26 -5.70
CA ARG A 216 5.10 -7.11 -5.38
C ARG A 216 5.04 -7.76 -4.00
N PHE A 217 4.15 -7.32 -3.11
CA PHE A 217 3.79 -8.00 -1.86
C PHE A 217 2.64 -8.99 -2.04
N GLY A 218 2.01 -9.01 -3.21
CA GLY A 218 0.84 -9.83 -3.53
C GLY A 218 -0.49 -9.11 -3.33
N PHE A 219 -0.50 -7.78 -3.13
CA PHE A 219 -1.76 -7.04 -3.16
C PHE A 219 -2.33 -7.03 -4.58
N GLU A 220 -3.61 -7.34 -4.68
CA GLU A 220 -4.38 -7.32 -5.92
C GLU A 220 -5.45 -6.24 -5.85
N LEU A 221 -5.86 -5.71 -7.00
CA LEU A 221 -6.93 -4.73 -7.06
C LEU A 221 -8.25 -5.40 -6.66
N GLU A 222 -8.91 -4.82 -5.65
CA GLU A 222 -10.22 -5.30 -5.17
C GLU A 222 -11.37 -4.45 -5.70
N GLY A 223 -11.16 -3.15 -5.89
CA GLY A 223 -12.20 -2.26 -6.38
C GLY A 223 -11.73 -0.82 -6.57
N ILE A 224 -12.63 -0.02 -7.13
CA ILE A 224 -12.47 1.41 -7.35
C ILE A 224 -13.69 2.10 -6.77
N PHE A 225 -13.46 3.08 -5.90
CA PHE A 225 -14.47 3.96 -5.35
C PHE A 225 -14.48 5.26 -6.17
N LEU A 226 -15.56 5.49 -6.90
CA LEU A 226 -15.67 6.65 -7.77
C LEU A 226 -16.00 7.91 -6.97
N ASN A 227 -15.24 8.99 -7.20
CA ASN A 227 -15.43 10.28 -6.53
C ASN A 227 -15.45 10.18 -4.99
N ASP A 228 -14.64 9.31 -4.41
CA ASP A 228 -14.69 8.93 -3.00
C ASP A 228 -14.04 9.97 -2.07
N ILE A 229 -13.14 10.78 -2.59
CA ILE A 229 -12.47 11.84 -1.82
C ILE A 229 -12.51 13.18 -2.56
N ILE A 230 -12.33 14.25 -1.78
CA ILE A 230 -12.16 15.60 -2.31
C ILE A 230 -10.74 16.06 -2.01
N VAL A 231 -10.03 16.50 -3.05
CA VAL A 231 -8.70 17.11 -2.93
C VAL A 231 -8.75 18.49 -3.56
N GLY A 232 -8.61 19.52 -2.73
CA GLY A 232 -8.97 20.88 -3.14
C GLY A 232 -10.47 20.93 -3.45
N ASP A 233 -10.82 21.32 -4.68
CA ASP A 233 -12.21 21.39 -5.16
C ASP A 233 -12.57 20.25 -6.12
N LYS A 234 -11.72 19.22 -6.25
CA LYS A 234 -11.93 18.12 -7.20
C LYS A 234 -12.21 16.81 -6.50
N HIS A 235 -13.25 16.12 -6.94
CA HIS A 235 -13.48 14.72 -6.59
C HIS A 235 -12.42 13.83 -7.24
N GLN A 236 -11.94 12.85 -6.51
CA GLN A 236 -10.97 11.87 -6.98
C GLN A 236 -11.41 10.46 -6.63
N ASP A 237 -11.06 9.53 -7.51
CA ASP A 237 -11.29 8.11 -7.32
C ASP A 237 -10.25 7.52 -6.36
N VAL A 238 -10.65 6.49 -5.63
CA VAL A 238 -9.79 5.75 -4.72
C VAL A 238 -9.72 4.29 -5.14
N LEU A 239 -8.52 3.78 -5.33
CA LEU A 239 -8.26 2.36 -5.57
C LEU A 239 -8.17 1.64 -4.25
N ARG A 240 -8.83 0.49 -4.14
CA ARG A 240 -8.64 -0.45 -3.04
C ARG A 240 -7.91 -1.68 -3.55
N MET A 241 -6.78 -1.97 -2.92
CA MET A 241 -6.05 -3.22 -3.12
C MET A 241 -6.13 -4.06 -1.85
N ALA A 242 -6.14 -5.38 -2.01
CA ALA A 242 -6.20 -6.31 -0.89
C ALA A 242 -5.19 -7.44 -1.03
N LEU A 243 -4.74 -7.94 0.11
CA LEU A 243 -3.86 -9.10 0.22
C LEU A 243 -4.47 -10.08 1.22
N PHE A 244 -4.59 -11.33 0.82
CA PHE A 244 -5.05 -12.42 1.69
C PHE A 244 -3.88 -13.17 2.31
N LYS A 245 -4.06 -13.61 3.55
CA LYS A 245 -3.05 -14.41 4.29
C LYS A 245 -2.59 -15.63 3.51
N SER A 246 -3.51 -16.35 2.86
CA SER A 246 -3.19 -17.54 2.08
C SER A 246 -2.22 -17.26 0.93
N LEU A 247 -2.47 -16.19 0.16
CA LEU A 247 -1.60 -15.78 -0.93
C LEU A 247 -0.25 -15.29 -0.40
N TRP A 248 -0.25 -14.50 0.67
CA TRP A 248 0.99 -14.00 1.28
C TRP A 248 1.88 -15.15 1.77
N LEU A 249 1.30 -16.17 2.42
CA LEU A 249 2.02 -17.37 2.84
C LEU A 249 2.57 -18.14 1.63
N GLN A 250 1.79 -18.29 0.56
CA GLN A 250 2.23 -18.94 -0.67
C GLN A 250 3.46 -18.24 -1.30
N ILE A 251 3.50 -16.91 -1.25
CA ILE A 251 4.59 -16.10 -1.84
C ILE A 251 5.84 -16.14 -0.96
N PHE A 252 5.70 -16.02 0.38
CA PHE A 252 6.79 -15.71 1.30
C PHE A 252 7.16 -16.82 2.27
N SER A 253 6.49 -17.97 2.25
CA SER A 253 6.97 -19.14 2.99
C SER A 253 8.34 -19.55 2.50
N ASP A 254 9.19 -19.95 3.42
CA ASP A 254 10.50 -20.50 3.07
C ASP A 254 10.29 -21.70 2.13
N LYS A 255 10.96 -21.67 0.98
CA LYS A 255 10.94 -22.81 0.07
C LYS A 255 11.69 -23.95 0.74
N VAL A 256 10.97 -25.01 1.04
CA VAL A 256 11.53 -26.28 1.52
C VAL A 256 12.43 -26.89 0.47
#